data_101161a1e02ab49baba0c619e0583c00
#
_entry.id   101161a1e02ab49baba0c619e0583c00
#
_cell.length_a   1.000
_cell.length_b   1.000
_cell.length_c   1.000
_cell.angle_alpha   90.00
_cell.angle_beta   90.00
_cell.angle_gamma   90.00
#
_symmetry.space_group_name_H-M   'P 1'
#
loop_
_entity.id
_entity.type
_entity.pdbx_description
1 polymer ?
#
loop_
_entity_poly.entity_id
_entity_poly.type
_entity_poly.pdbx_seq_one_letter_code
_entity_poly.pdbx_strand_id
1 'polypeptide(L)'
;MSHILQDLPVGHRVGIAFSGGLDTSAALHWMRAKGAIPYAYTANLGQPDEPDYDDIPRRALAYGAEKARLVDCRAALVAEGIAALQAGAFHISTAGVTYFNTTPLGRAVTGTMLVVAMREDDVNIWGDGSTYKGNDIERFYRYGLLANPSLRIYKPWLDAAFIDELGGRKEMSEYLARAGFGYKMSTEKAYSTDSNLLGATH
;
A
#
# COMPACT_ATOMS: atom_id res chain seq x y z
N MET A 1 20.86 -13.44 -1.40
CA MET A 1 20.15 -12.98 -2.62
C MET A 1 19.34 -11.74 -2.25
N SER A 2 19.22 -10.76 -3.13
CA SER A 2 18.37 -9.59 -2.89
C SER A 2 16.91 -10.01 -2.84
N HIS A 3 16.17 -9.58 -1.82
CA HIS A 3 14.72 -9.78 -1.75
C HIS A 3 13.96 -8.92 -2.78
N ILE A 4 14.60 -7.86 -3.26
CA ILE A 4 13.99 -6.86 -4.16
C ILE A 4 14.18 -7.30 -5.60
N LEU A 5 13.05 -7.39 -6.32
CA LEU A 5 13.00 -7.67 -7.76
C LEU A 5 13.16 -6.36 -8.53
N GLN A 6 13.96 -6.37 -9.58
CA GLN A 6 14.19 -5.20 -10.42
C GLN A 6 13.15 -5.08 -11.54
N ASP A 7 12.59 -6.22 -11.98
CA ASP A 7 11.65 -6.30 -13.07
C ASP A 7 10.34 -6.94 -12.63
N LEU A 8 9.26 -6.65 -13.34
CA LEU A 8 7.94 -7.23 -13.10
C LEU A 8 7.98 -8.77 -13.15
N PRO A 9 7.53 -9.46 -12.10
CA PRO A 9 7.48 -10.92 -12.09
C PRO A 9 6.31 -11.47 -12.92
N VAL A 10 6.47 -11.49 -14.24
CA VAL A 10 5.47 -11.98 -15.21
C VAL A 10 5.08 -13.42 -14.91
N GLY A 11 3.78 -13.74 -14.96
CA GLY A 11 3.24 -15.07 -14.66
C GLY A 11 3.16 -15.42 -13.16
N HIS A 12 3.64 -14.55 -12.28
CA HIS A 12 3.60 -14.78 -10.83
C HIS A 12 2.49 -13.98 -10.14
N ARG A 13 2.02 -14.51 -9.00
CA ARG A 13 1.11 -13.79 -8.10
C ARG A 13 1.88 -12.69 -7.37
N VAL A 14 1.37 -11.45 -7.44
CA VAL A 14 1.93 -10.29 -6.76
C VAL A 14 0.87 -9.70 -5.86
N GLY A 15 1.10 -9.73 -4.55
CA GLY A 15 0.23 -9.07 -3.59
C GLY A 15 0.53 -7.57 -3.56
N ILE A 16 -0.45 -6.75 -3.89
CA ILE A 16 -0.33 -5.29 -3.81
C ILE A 16 -1.11 -4.73 -2.63
N ALA A 17 -0.45 -3.94 -1.78
CA ALA A 17 -1.12 -3.11 -0.79
C ALA A 17 -1.90 -2.02 -1.53
N PHE A 18 -3.22 -2.21 -1.62
CA PHE A 18 -4.10 -1.42 -2.46
C PHE A 18 -4.91 -0.43 -1.63
N SER A 19 -4.71 0.86 -1.90
CA SER A 19 -5.42 1.95 -1.23
C SER A 19 -6.63 2.47 -2.02
N GLY A 20 -6.80 2.04 -3.28
CA GLY A 20 -7.80 2.61 -4.19
C GLY A 20 -7.43 3.97 -4.76
N GLY A 21 -6.25 4.52 -4.41
CA GLY A 21 -5.72 5.76 -4.99
C GLY A 21 -5.14 5.55 -6.40
N LEU A 22 -4.77 6.67 -7.04
CA LEU A 22 -4.26 6.68 -8.42
C LEU A 22 -3.06 5.75 -8.62
N ASP A 23 -2.05 5.88 -7.75
CA ASP A 23 -0.78 5.14 -7.87
C ASP A 23 -1.00 3.63 -7.81
N THR A 24 -1.78 3.16 -6.82
CA THR A 24 -2.04 1.73 -6.66
C THR A 24 -2.98 1.17 -7.73
N SER A 25 -3.93 1.97 -8.23
CA SER A 25 -4.84 1.58 -9.30
C SER A 25 -4.10 1.44 -10.64
N ALA A 26 -3.26 2.42 -10.98
CA ALA A 26 -2.45 2.38 -12.19
C ALA A 26 -1.42 1.24 -12.15
N ALA A 27 -0.75 1.05 -11.00
CA ALA A 27 0.21 -0.03 -10.81
C ALA A 27 -0.45 -1.40 -10.96
N LEU A 28 -1.60 -1.61 -10.33
CA LEU A 28 -2.34 -2.88 -10.40
C LEU A 28 -2.74 -3.19 -11.85
N HIS A 29 -3.37 -2.23 -12.54
CA HIS A 29 -3.80 -2.42 -13.93
C HIS A 29 -2.61 -2.65 -14.87
N TRP A 30 -1.51 -1.89 -14.69
CA TRP A 30 -0.30 -2.06 -15.48
C TRP A 30 0.34 -3.44 -15.27
N MET A 31 0.46 -3.90 -14.03
CA MET A 31 0.97 -5.25 -13.74
C MET A 31 0.13 -6.33 -14.42
N ARG A 32 -1.21 -6.20 -14.38
CA ARG A 32 -2.11 -7.14 -15.06
C ARG A 32 -1.89 -7.13 -16.58
N ALA A 33 -1.84 -5.94 -17.17
CA ALA A 33 -1.66 -5.76 -18.60
C ALA A 33 -0.30 -6.32 -19.11
N LYS A 34 0.72 -6.29 -18.26
CA LYS A 34 2.07 -6.84 -18.55
C LYS A 34 2.23 -8.32 -18.18
N GLY A 35 1.17 -8.99 -17.72
CA GLY A 35 1.14 -10.44 -17.52
C GLY A 35 1.50 -10.93 -16.13
N ALA A 36 1.61 -10.08 -15.13
CA ALA A 36 1.60 -10.50 -13.72
C ALA A 36 0.18 -10.85 -13.27
N ILE A 37 0.04 -11.51 -12.13
CA ILE A 37 -1.24 -11.90 -11.53
C ILE A 37 -1.42 -11.12 -10.23
N PRO A 38 -1.98 -9.89 -10.25
CA PRO A 38 -2.10 -9.05 -9.07
C PRO A 38 -3.22 -9.53 -8.14
N TYR A 39 -2.90 -9.59 -6.85
CA TYR A 39 -3.80 -9.83 -5.73
C TYR A 39 -3.85 -8.56 -4.88
N ALA A 40 -5.01 -7.96 -4.70
CA ALA A 40 -5.14 -6.71 -3.97
C ALA A 40 -5.48 -6.96 -2.50
N TYR A 41 -4.76 -6.29 -1.60
CA TYR A 41 -4.99 -6.34 -0.15
C TYR A 41 -5.14 -4.94 0.38
N THR A 42 -6.27 -4.65 1.02
CA THR A 42 -6.57 -3.35 1.63
C THR A 42 -6.64 -3.50 3.13
N ALA A 43 -5.88 -2.69 3.86
CA ALA A 43 -5.91 -2.66 5.31
C ALA A 43 -7.04 -1.74 5.80
N ASN A 44 -7.98 -2.29 6.57
CA ASN A 44 -8.92 -1.49 7.35
C ASN A 44 -8.28 -1.16 8.69
N LEU A 45 -7.83 0.08 8.85
CA LEU A 45 -7.27 0.65 10.07
C LEU A 45 -8.25 1.58 10.78
N GLY A 46 -9.54 1.57 10.35
CA GLY A 46 -10.54 2.50 10.84
C GLY A 46 -10.34 3.94 10.35
N GLN A 47 -9.97 4.10 9.09
CA GLN A 47 -9.80 5.40 8.45
C GLN A 47 -11.15 6.13 8.40
N PRO A 48 -11.31 7.31 9.04
CA PRO A 48 -12.59 7.99 9.12
C PRO A 48 -13.01 8.66 7.81
N ASP A 49 -12.09 8.82 6.86
CA ASP A 49 -12.31 9.44 5.56
C ASP A 49 -12.67 8.43 4.45
N GLU A 50 -12.80 7.15 4.77
CA GLU A 50 -13.26 6.14 3.81
C GLU A 50 -14.77 5.88 3.99
N PRO A 51 -15.61 6.30 3.05
CA PRO A 51 -17.06 6.19 3.18
C PRO A 51 -17.59 4.77 2.94
N ASP A 52 -16.90 3.97 2.13
CA ASP A 52 -17.29 2.59 1.79
C ASP A 52 -16.07 1.69 1.61
N TYR A 53 -15.71 1.00 2.67
CA TYR A 53 -14.58 0.06 2.65
C TYR A 53 -14.80 -1.10 1.68
N ASP A 54 -16.04 -1.55 1.49
CA ASP A 54 -16.35 -2.69 0.62
C ASP A 54 -16.23 -2.32 -0.86
N ASP A 55 -16.26 -1.04 -1.21
CA ASP A 55 -16.03 -0.58 -2.57
C ASP A 55 -14.56 -0.73 -3.01
N ILE A 56 -13.60 -0.66 -2.08
CA ILE A 56 -12.18 -0.72 -2.44
C ILE A 56 -11.80 -2.06 -3.09
N PRO A 57 -12.16 -3.24 -2.52
CA PRO A 57 -11.94 -4.51 -3.21
C PRO A 57 -12.67 -4.62 -4.56
N ARG A 58 -13.89 -4.10 -4.66
CA ARG A 58 -14.64 -4.09 -5.94
C ARG A 58 -13.89 -3.32 -7.02
N ARG A 59 -13.37 -2.13 -6.68
CA ARG A 59 -12.52 -1.34 -7.60
C ARG A 59 -11.25 -2.08 -8.00
N ALA A 60 -10.59 -2.75 -7.04
CA ALA A 60 -9.40 -3.54 -7.34
C ALA A 60 -9.68 -4.65 -8.37
N LEU A 61 -10.79 -5.36 -8.23
CA LEU A 61 -11.23 -6.38 -9.21
C LEU A 61 -11.50 -5.75 -10.58
N ALA A 62 -12.15 -4.58 -10.61
CA ALA A 62 -12.40 -3.86 -11.86
C ALA A 62 -11.09 -3.46 -12.57
N TYR A 63 -10.05 -3.07 -11.84
CA TYR A 63 -8.72 -2.80 -12.38
C TYR A 63 -7.93 -4.05 -12.79
N GLY A 64 -8.45 -5.24 -12.58
CA GLY A 64 -7.89 -6.50 -13.05
C GLY A 64 -7.16 -7.32 -11.99
N ALA A 65 -7.40 -7.07 -10.71
CA ALA A 65 -6.95 -7.98 -9.65
C ALA A 65 -7.59 -9.36 -9.84
N GLU A 66 -6.81 -10.43 -9.66
CA GLU A 66 -7.30 -11.80 -9.65
C GLU A 66 -8.15 -12.08 -8.40
N LYS A 67 -7.75 -11.48 -7.28
CA LYS A 67 -8.43 -11.53 -5.99
C LYS A 67 -8.25 -10.20 -5.28
N ALA A 68 -9.25 -9.79 -4.50
CA ALA A 68 -9.18 -8.59 -3.67
C ALA A 68 -9.73 -8.89 -2.27
N ARG A 69 -9.01 -8.44 -1.24
CA ARG A 69 -9.38 -8.65 0.15
C ARG A 69 -9.32 -7.34 0.94
N LEU A 70 -10.35 -7.11 1.75
CA LEU A 70 -10.33 -6.14 2.84
C LEU A 70 -9.88 -6.89 4.11
N VAL A 71 -8.74 -6.49 4.67
CA VAL A 71 -8.17 -7.11 5.86
C VAL A 71 -8.47 -6.23 7.07
N ASP A 72 -9.20 -6.74 8.03
CA ASP A 72 -9.49 -6.00 9.27
C ASP A 72 -8.25 -5.97 10.17
N CYS A 73 -7.61 -4.82 10.22
CA CYS A 73 -6.42 -4.57 11.01
C CYS A 73 -6.71 -3.77 12.30
N ARG A 74 -7.97 -3.45 12.59
CA ARG A 74 -8.33 -2.54 13.70
C ARG A 74 -7.93 -3.07 15.06
N ALA A 75 -8.21 -4.34 15.35
CA ALA A 75 -7.85 -4.94 16.62
C ALA A 75 -6.32 -4.99 16.83
N ALA A 76 -5.57 -5.34 15.79
CA ALA A 76 -4.10 -5.33 15.83
C ALA A 76 -3.56 -3.91 16.05
N LEU A 77 -4.11 -2.91 15.36
CA LEU A 77 -3.71 -1.51 15.52
C LEU A 77 -3.97 -1.01 16.94
N VAL A 78 -5.10 -1.36 17.54
CA VAL A 78 -5.42 -0.99 18.94
C VAL A 78 -4.43 -1.63 19.91
N ALA A 79 -4.14 -2.92 19.75
CA ALA A 79 -3.19 -3.63 20.62
C ALA A 79 -1.79 -3.01 20.57
N GLU A 80 -1.27 -2.78 19.38
CA GLU A 80 0.03 -2.13 19.18
C GLU A 80 0.02 -0.67 19.66
N GLY A 81 -1.10 0.04 19.47
CA GLY A 81 -1.29 1.39 19.97
C GLY A 81 -1.21 1.47 21.49
N ILE A 82 -1.87 0.56 22.20
CA ILE A 82 -1.81 0.49 23.67
C ILE A 82 -0.39 0.19 24.13
N ALA A 83 0.30 -0.77 23.49
CA ALA A 83 1.68 -1.09 23.82
C ALA A 83 2.62 0.11 23.60
N ALA A 84 2.45 0.84 22.51
CA ALA A 84 3.22 2.05 22.22
C ALA A 84 2.95 3.17 23.26
N LEU A 85 1.70 3.37 23.68
CA LEU A 85 1.35 4.31 24.75
C LEU A 85 2.00 3.94 26.07
N GLN A 86 1.93 2.68 26.47
CA GLN A 86 2.55 2.19 27.71
C GLN A 86 4.08 2.36 27.69
N ALA A 87 4.71 2.21 26.52
CA ALA A 87 6.14 2.41 26.33
C ALA A 87 6.54 3.90 26.17
N GLY A 88 5.59 4.83 26.11
CA GLY A 88 5.87 6.24 25.82
C GLY A 88 6.39 6.50 24.41
N ALA A 89 6.09 5.61 23.46
CA ALA A 89 6.73 5.58 22.14
C ALA A 89 6.07 6.50 21.08
N PHE A 90 4.99 7.18 21.41
CA PHE A 90 4.32 8.10 20.49
C PHE A 90 4.97 9.47 20.34
N HIS A 91 5.78 9.86 21.33
CA HIS A 91 6.41 11.17 21.32
C HIS A 91 7.65 11.17 20.42
N ILE A 92 7.59 11.92 19.34
CA ILE A 92 8.75 12.21 18.50
C ILE A 92 9.09 13.67 18.68
N SER A 93 10.36 13.95 19.04
CA SER A 93 10.88 15.31 19.10
C SER A 93 11.76 15.55 17.88
N THR A 94 11.38 16.51 17.05
CA THR A 94 12.15 16.93 15.88
C THR A 94 12.28 18.45 15.91
N ALA A 95 13.49 18.95 15.83
CA ALA A 95 13.80 20.40 15.85
C ALA A 95 13.15 21.14 17.05
N GLY A 96 13.08 20.50 18.21
CA GLY A 96 12.51 21.07 19.43
C GLY A 96 10.99 21.04 19.53
N VAL A 97 10.30 20.47 18.53
CA VAL A 97 8.84 20.29 18.54
C VAL A 97 8.53 18.82 18.81
N THR A 98 7.69 18.57 19.82
CA THR A 98 7.17 17.24 20.11
C THR A 98 5.82 17.05 19.42
N TYR A 99 5.67 15.96 18.68
CA TYR A 99 4.41 15.61 18.04
C TYR A 99 4.14 14.11 18.12
N PHE A 100 2.87 13.75 17.98
CA PHE A 100 2.45 12.35 17.89
C PHE A 100 2.55 11.89 16.44
N ASN A 101 3.27 10.80 16.20
CA ASN A 101 3.37 10.20 14.87
C ASN A 101 2.82 8.77 14.87
N THR A 102 1.60 8.60 14.43
CA THR A 102 0.93 7.30 14.34
C THR A 102 1.22 6.55 13.04
N THR A 103 1.75 7.23 12.03
CA THR A 103 2.03 6.66 10.70
C THR A 103 2.95 5.42 10.76
N PRO A 104 4.11 5.43 11.44
CA PRO A 104 4.98 4.26 11.48
C PRO A 104 4.29 3.02 12.06
N LEU A 105 3.46 3.20 13.09
CA LEU A 105 2.71 2.11 13.70
C LEU A 105 1.65 1.55 12.76
N GLY A 106 0.90 2.42 12.10
CA GLY A 106 -0.05 2.01 11.06
C GLY A 106 0.62 1.23 9.93
N ARG A 107 1.84 1.65 9.50
CA ARG A 107 2.61 0.93 8.47
C ARG A 107 3.10 -0.44 8.95
N ALA A 108 3.52 -0.55 10.23
CA ALA A 108 3.92 -1.82 10.83
C ALA A 108 2.76 -2.81 10.82
N VAL A 109 1.59 -2.40 11.31
CA VAL A 109 0.38 -3.24 11.34
C VAL A 109 -0.05 -3.60 9.93
N THR A 110 -0.10 -2.65 9.00
CA THR A 110 -0.44 -2.93 7.60
C THR A 110 0.53 -3.95 7.00
N GLY A 111 1.84 -3.71 7.08
CA GLY A 111 2.86 -4.59 6.49
C GLY A 111 2.79 -6.01 7.03
N THR A 112 2.58 -6.19 8.33
CA THR A 112 2.50 -7.53 8.94
C THR A 112 1.18 -8.22 8.62
N MET A 113 0.04 -7.56 8.80
CA MET A 113 -1.28 -8.17 8.61
C MET A 113 -1.58 -8.51 7.15
N LEU A 114 -1.20 -7.65 6.20
CA LEU A 114 -1.39 -7.98 4.79
C LEU A 114 -0.50 -9.16 4.35
N VAL A 115 0.73 -9.26 4.86
CA VAL A 115 1.59 -10.41 4.56
C VAL A 115 1.03 -11.71 5.14
N VAL A 116 0.39 -11.67 6.31
CA VAL A 116 -0.33 -12.84 6.85
C VAL A 116 -1.46 -13.25 5.89
N ALA A 117 -2.28 -12.30 5.44
CA ALA A 117 -3.35 -12.56 4.47
C ALA A 117 -2.82 -13.06 3.11
N MET A 118 -1.68 -12.55 2.65
CA MET A 118 -1.00 -13.03 1.44
C MET A 118 -0.57 -14.51 1.57
N ARG A 119 -0.07 -14.93 2.72
CA ARG A 119 0.31 -16.33 2.96
C ARG A 119 -0.89 -17.28 2.87
N GLU A 120 -2.06 -16.88 3.33
CA GLU A 120 -3.30 -17.66 3.21
C GLU A 120 -3.70 -17.88 1.74
N ASP A 121 -3.33 -16.95 0.86
CA ASP A 121 -3.61 -17.00 -0.58
C ASP A 121 -2.43 -17.58 -1.40
N ASP A 122 -1.39 -18.08 -0.75
CA ASP A 122 -0.15 -18.55 -1.40
C ASP A 122 0.48 -17.48 -2.31
N VAL A 123 0.57 -16.24 -1.80
CA VAL A 123 1.20 -15.10 -2.45
C VAL A 123 2.46 -14.71 -1.67
N ASN A 124 3.61 -14.75 -2.34
CA ASN A 124 4.92 -14.54 -1.70
C ASN A 124 5.72 -13.38 -2.34
N ILE A 125 5.08 -12.54 -3.13
CA ILE A 125 5.70 -11.32 -3.70
C ILE A 125 4.87 -10.14 -3.23
N TRP A 126 5.49 -9.23 -2.47
CA TRP A 126 4.87 -7.98 -2.00
C TRP A 126 5.04 -6.87 -3.02
N GLY A 127 4.01 -6.07 -3.21
CA GLY A 127 4.02 -4.82 -3.96
C GLY A 127 3.23 -3.72 -3.24
N ASP A 128 3.57 -2.50 -3.50
CA ASP A 128 2.81 -1.31 -3.05
C ASP A 128 3.09 -0.11 -3.95
N GLY A 129 2.30 0.95 -3.79
CA GLY A 129 2.41 2.20 -4.54
C GLY A 129 3.40 3.22 -3.97
N SER A 130 4.26 2.84 -3.02
CA SER A 130 5.21 3.77 -2.40
C SER A 130 6.25 4.25 -3.39
N THR A 131 6.42 5.57 -3.45
CA THR A 131 7.42 6.22 -4.30
C THR A 131 8.80 6.23 -3.63
N TYR A 132 9.86 6.32 -4.43
CA TYR A 132 11.24 6.41 -3.94
C TYR A 132 11.56 7.69 -3.14
N LYS A 133 10.65 8.68 -3.17
CA LYS A 133 10.79 9.95 -2.45
C LYS A 133 10.32 9.91 -0.99
N GLY A 134 9.61 8.85 -0.61
CA GLY A 134 9.03 8.71 0.73
C GLY A 134 9.68 7.62 1.57
N ASN A 135 9.44 7.66 2.88
CA ASN A 135 9.94 6.64 3.80
C ASN A 135 9.20 5.29 3.66
N ASP A 136 8.00 5.29 3.10
CA ASP A 136 7.15 4.10 3.02
C ASP A 136 7.69 3.05 2.04
N ILE A 137 8.56 3.46 1.10
CA ILE A 137 9.21 2.52 0.19
C ILE A 137 10.01 1.44 0.92
N GLU A 138 10.53 1.75 2.13
CA GLU A 138 11.22 0.78 2.97
C GLU A 138 10.37 0.25 4.12
N ARG A 139 9.51 1.08 4.72
CA ARG A 139 8.75 0.73 5.91
C ARG A 139 7.90 -0.52 5.71
N PHE A 140 7.10 -0.58 4.65
CA PHE A 140 6.20 -1.70 4.41
C PHE A 140 6.94 -3.03 4.27
N TYR A 141 7.96 -3.10 3.42
CA TYR A 141 8.62 -4.39 3.21
C TYR A 141 9.47 -4.83 4.40
N ARG A 142 10.04 -3.89 5.17
CA ARG A 142 10.77 -4.23 6.40
C ARG A 142 9.86 -4.96 7.38
N TYR A 143 8.67 -4.44 7.63
CA TYR A 143 7.69 -5.11 8.48
C TYR A 143 7.15 -6.40 7.84
N GLY A 144 6.96 -6.41 6.53
CA GLY A 144 6.59 -7.62 5.80
C GLY A 144 7.60 -8.74 5.94
N LEU A 145 8.90 -8.43 5.88
CA LEU A 145 9.99 -9.40 6.08
C LEU A 145 10.05 -9.94 7.52
N LEU A 146 9.64 -9.16 8.52
CA LEU A 146 9.49 -9.68 9.89
C LEU A 146 8.38 -10.73 9.98
N ALA A 147 7.27 -10.54 9.26
CA ALA A 147 6.16 -11.50 9.23
C ALA A 147 6.45 -12.71 8.32
N ASN A 148 7.23 -12.53 7.26
CA ASN A 148 7.64 -13.59 6.34
C ASN A 148 9.07 -13.32 5.79
N PRO A 149 10.11 -13.92 6.39
CA PRO A 149 11.49 -13.71 5.95
C PRO A 149 11.80 -14.18 4.52
N SER A 150 10.94 -15.01 3.91
CA SER A 150 11.10 -15.46 2.52
C SER A 150 10.38 -14.57 1.51
N LEU A 151 9.74 -13.50 1.96
CA LEU A 151 9.00 -12.57 1.10
C LEU A 151 9.92 -11.96 0.04
N ARG A 152 9.48 -11.97 -1.20
CA ARG A 152 10.10 -11.22 -2.30
C ARG A 152 9.38 -9.88 -2.43
N ILE A 153 10.10 -8.88 -2.90
CA ILE A 153 9.59 -7.50 -2.97
C ILE A 153 9.63 -7.03 -4.41
N TYR A 154 8.50 -6.64 -4.95
CA TYR A 154 8.42 -5.93 -6.22
C TYR A 154 7.80 -4.55 -5.97
N LYS A 155 8.47 -3.52 -6.41
CA LYS A 155 8.02 -2.12 -6.29
C LYS A 155 7.90 -1.52 -7.69
N PRO A 156 6.70 -1.19 -8.18
CA PRO A 156 6.54 -0.54 -9.49
C PRO A 156 7.42 0.70 -9.64
N TRP A 157 7.55 1.52 -8.60
CA TRP A 157 8.38 2.72 -8.58
C TRP A 157 9.91 2.46 -8.56
N LEU A 158 10.36 1.21 -8.56
CA LEU A 158 11.77 0.80 -8.75
C LEU A 158 11.97 0.07 -10.08
N ASP A 159 10.89 -0.17 -10.84
CA ASP A 159 10.92 -0.81 -12.14
C ASP A 159 11.02 0.27 -13.23
N ALA A 160 12.10 0.23 -14.02
CA ALA A 160 12.35 1.22 -15.07
C ALA A 160 11.22 1.23 -16.12
N ALA A 161 10.67 0.07 -16.48
CA ALA A 161 9.59 -0.03 -17.46
C ALA A 161 8.31 0.63 -16.96
N PHE A 162 7.99 0.52 -15.66
CA PHE A 162 6.86 1.23 -15.06
C PHE A 162 7.09 2.74 -15.04
N ILE A 163 8.29 3.18 -14.65
CA ILE A 163 8.64 4.60 -14.56
C ILE A 163 8.61 5.25 -15.93
N ASP A 164 9.14 4.59 -16.95
CA ASP A 164 9.16 5.10 -18.32
C ASP A 164 7.75 5.27 -18.90
N GLU A 165 6.81 4.37 -18.56
CA GLU A 165 5.44 4.45 -19.05
C GLU A 165 4.53 5.33 -18.18
N LEU A 166 4.70 5.31 -16.85
CA LEU A 166 3.74 5.84 -15.86
C LEU A 166 4.41 6.66 -14.75
N GLY A 167 5.58 7.25 -15.01
CA GLY A 167 6.42 7.92 -14.02
C GLY A 167 5.85 9.20 -13.42
N GLY A 168 4.61 9.61 -13.75
CA GLY A 168 3.96 10.79 -13.22
C GLY A 168 2.46 10.61 -13.02
N ARG A 169 1.87 11.46 -12.17
CA ARG A 169 0.42 11.43 -11.90
C ARG A 169 -0.43 11.68 -13.16
N LYS A 170 0.06 12.52 -14.05
CA LYS A 170 -0.61 12.81 -15.32
C LYS A 170 -0.64 11.56 -16.20
N GLU A 171 0.51 10.95 -16.40
CA GLU A 171 0.69 9.73 -17.21
C GLU A 171 -0.18 8.58 -16.69
N MET A 172 -0.20 8.37 -15.37
CA MET A 172 -1.05 7.35 -14.74
C MET A 172 -2.55 7.64 -14.94
N SER A 173 -2.97 8.91 -14.81
CA SER A 173 -4.37 9.30 -15.01
C SER A 173 -4.81 9.09 -16.47
N GLU A 174 -3.97 9.50 -17.42
CA GLU A 174 -4.22 9.31 -18.85
C GLU A 174 -4.22 7.83 -19.25
N TYR A 175 -3.34 7.05 -18.64
CA TYR A 175 -3.29 5.60 -18.85
C TYR A 175 -4.58 4.92 -18.40
N LEU A 176 -5.07 5.19 -17.19
CA LEU A 176 -6.32 4.64 -16.70
C LEU A 176 -7.52 5.12 -17.52
N ALA A 177 -7.54 6.39 -17.95
CA ALA A 177 -8.59 6.93 -18.80
C ALA A 177 -8.64 6.20 -20.16
N ARG A 178 -7.49 5.91 -20.79
CA ARG A 178 -7.40 5.14 -22.04
C ARG A 178 -7.88 3.69 -21.87
N ALA A 179 -7.71 3.14 -20.67
CA ALA A 179 -8.21 1.80 -20.32
C ALA A 179 -9.71 1.80 -19.96
N GLY A 180 -10.40 2.96 -20.05
CA GLY A 180 -11.83 3.08 -19.80
C GLY A 180 -12.19 3.36 -18.33
N PHE A 181 -11.20 3.65 -17.48
CA PHE A 181 -11.42 3.98 -16.07
C PHE A 181 -11.45 5.50 -15.88
N GLY A 182 -12.61 6.03 -15.48
CA GLY A 182 -12.76 7.44 -15.15
C GLY A 182 -12.12 7.73 -13.78
N TYR A 183 -10.85 8.11 -13.75
CA TYR A 183 -10.22 8.62 -12.53
C TYR A 183 -10.46 10.13 -12.45
N LYS A 184 -11.35 10.56 -11.56
CA LYS A 184 -11.51 11.98 -11.26
C LYS A 184 -10.32 12.42 -10.40
N MET A 185 -9.38 13.14 -11.00
CA MET A 185 -8.38 13.86 -10.22
C MET A 185 -9.12 14.87 -9.32
N SER A 186 -9.15 14.62 -8.01
CA SER A 186 -9.51 15.67 -7.07
C SER A 186 -8.31 16.61 -7.00
N THR A 187 -8.45 17.79 -7.58
CA THR A 187 -7.49 18.89 -7.48
C THR A 187 -7.39 19.44 -6.04
N GLU A 188 -8.29 19.01 -5.16
CA GLU A 188 -8.41 19.51 -3.79
C GLU A 188 -7.51 18.79 -2.77
N LYS A 189 -6.98 17.60 -3.07
CA LYS A 189 -6.05 16.92 -2.14
C LYS A 189 -4.59 17.17 -2.56
N ALA A 190 -4.09 18.37 -2.26
CA ALA A 190 -2.67 18.71 -2.43
C ALA A 190 -1.77 17.94 -1.43
N TYR A 191 -2.32 17.49 -0.33
CA TYR A 191 -1.62 16.76 0.73
C TYR A 191 -2.31 15.42 1.00
N SER A 192 -1.51 14.37 1.19
CA SER A 192 -2.03 13.10 1.70
C SER A 192 -2.09 13.14 3.22
N THR A 193 -3.24 12.82 3.78
CA THR A 193 -3.42 12.64 5.21
C THR A 193 -3.43 11.15 5.49
N ASP A 194 -2.56 10.70 6.40
CA ASP A 194 -2.61 9.36 6.95
C ASP A 194 -3.50 9.38 8.18
N SER A 195 -4.74 8.93 8.06
CA SER A 195 -5.68 8.80 9.17
C SER A 195 -5.99 7.35 9.50
N ASN A 196 -6.17 7.06 10.78
CA ASN A 196 -6.54 5.75 11.30
C ASN A 196 -7.15 5.91 12.71
N LEU A 197 -7.50 4.81 13.38
CA LEU A 197 -8.07 4.83 14.74
C LEU A 197 -7.24 5.58 15.79
N LEU A 198 -5.94 5.76 15.58
CA LEU A 198 -5.04 6.44 16.54
C LEU A 198 -4.92 7.94 16.25
N GLY A 199 -5.48 8.43 15.18
CA GLY A 199 -5.44 9.83 14.78
C GLY A 199 -4.99 10.04 13.34
N ALA A 200 -4.70 11.30 12.99
CA ALA A 200 -4.28 11.71 11.67
C ALA A 200 -2.88 12.36 11.72
N THR A 201 -2.10 12.08 10.70
CA THR A 201 -0.79 12.71 10.46
C THR A 201 -0.81 13.36 9.09
N HIS A 202 -0.37 14.63 9.01
CA HIS A 202 -0.28 15.41 7.79
C HIS A 202 1.16 15.56 7.32
#